data_26582ec47e271825acad4cfb0aaec4d8
#
_entry.id   26582ec47e271825acad4cfb0aaec4d8
#
_cell.length_a   1.000
_cell.length_b   1.000
_cell.length_c   1.000
_cell.angle_alpha   90.00
_cell.angle_beta   90.00
_cell.angle_gamma   90.00
#
_symmetry.space_group_name_H-M   'P 1'
#
loop_
_entity.id
_entity.type
_entity.pdbx_description
1 polymer ?
#
loop_
_entity_poly.entity_id
_entity_poly.type
_entity_poly.pdbx_seq_one_letter_code
_entity_poly.pdbx_strand_id
1 'polypeptide(L)'
;MKHLLLDVDGVLIRDRLITKHMEHNIDSYVSKKLPKAKDPSKIRTMLFNRYGHTARGLTQAFGINTDDFNSEVYNTSLMSHLNGYIYGKGFKNDADDIHNLIQRDGWNVTLFSNAPVEWVTPIALAIDDRVNIPQDRLFLKPESGAYAQFPNKHKYVFVDDTLNNILVPSLLPNWSCIQFADKPTGSFLNVRSIWELTLMLNTISHD
;
A
#
# COMPACT_ATOMS: atom_id res chain seq x y z
N MET A 1 20.49 -11.24 1.19
CA MET A 1 19.69 -10.28 2.00
C MET A 1 18.24 -10.48 1.58
N LYS A 2 17.35 -10.70 2.53
CA LYS A 2 15.92 -10.95 2.30
C LYS A 2 15.19 -9.61 2.21
N HIS A 3 14.39 -9.39 1.17
CA HIS A 3 13.65 -8.13 0.99
C HIS A 3 12.16 -8.40 1.02
N LEU A 4 11.46 -7.71 1.91
CA LEU A 4 10.01 -7.73 2.04
C LEU A 4 9.44 -6.36 1.64
N LEU A 5 8.59 -6.35 0.64
CA LEU A 5 7.87 -5.17 0.20
C LEU A 5 6.41 -5.31 0.66
N LEU A 6 5.94 -4.38 1.49
CA LEU A 6 4.58 -4.39 2.03
C LEU A 6 3.80 -3.20 1.47
N ASP A 7 2.61 -3.44 0.97
CA ASP A 7 1.65 -2.37 0.82
C ASP A 7 1.18 -1.85 2.18
N VAL A 8 0.59 -0.67 2.19
CA VAL A 8 0.15 0.00 3.41
C VAL A 8 -1.36 -0.07 3.57
N ASP A 9 -2.10 0.49 2.62
CA ASP A 9 -3.56 0.57 2.70
C ASP A 9 -4.19 -0.77 2.30
N GLY A 10 -4.97 -1.37 3.20
CA GLY A 10 -5.50 -2.72 3.02
C GLY A 10 -4.61 -3.84 3.57
N VAL A 11 -3.32 -3.59 3.81
CA VAL A 11 -2.37 -4.55 4.41
C VAL A 11 -2.06 -4.19 5.87
N LEU A 12 -1.50 -3.02 6.12
CA LEU A 12 -1.16 -2.52 7.46
C LEU A 12 -2.28 -1.65 8.05
N ILE A 13 -2.88 -0.79 7.22
CA ILE A 13 -3.99 0.07 7.60
C ILE A 13 -5.28 -0.58 7.13
N ARG A 14 -5.98 -1.27 8.04
CA ARG A 14 -7.20 -2.03 7.79
C ARG A 14 -8.40 -1.50 8.56
N ASP A 15 -8.25 -0.30 9.15
CA ASP A 15 -9.32 0.33 9.90
C ASP A 15 -10.41 0.85 8.98
N ARG A 16 -11.64 0.39 9.21
CA ARG A 16 -12.81 0.75 8.38
C ARG A 16 -13.17 2.23 8.48
N LEU A 17 -12.89 2.89 9.59
CA LEU A 17 -13.19 4.31 9.76
C LEU A 17 -12.20 5.15 8.96
N ILE A 18 -10.90 4.79 8.98
CA ILE A 18 -9.88 5.43 8.16
C ILE A 18 -10.22 5.27 6.68
N THR A 19 -10.53 4.04 6.23
CA THR A 19 -10.90 3.78 4.84
C THR A 19 -12.09 4.61 4.40
N LYS A 20 -13.18 4.65 5.19
CA LYS A 20 -14.36 5.47 4.89
C LYS A 20 -14.07 6.96 4.87
N HIS A 21 -13.22 7.44 5.78
CA HIS A 21 -12.82 8.84 5.79
C HIS A 21 -12.01 9.20 4.54
N MET A 22 -11.06 8.34 4.16
CA MET A 22 -10.29 8.51 2.92
C MET A 22 -11.22 8.52 1.70
N GLU A 23 -12.14 7.57 1.59
CA GLU A 23 -13.14 7.52 0.51
C GLU A 23 -13.98 8.80 0.45
N HIS A 24 -14.45 9.29 1.59
CA HIS A 24 -15.19 10.54 1.70
C HIS A 24 -14.37 11.74 1.20
N ASN A 25 -13.11 11.84 1.59
CA ASN A 25 -12.22 12.92 1.12
C ASN A 25 -12.00 12.85 -0.39
N ILE A 26 -11.80 11.64 -0.94
CA ILE A 26 -11.67 11.43 -2.40
C ILE A 26 -12.96 11.85 -3.12
N ASP A 27 -14.12 11.42 -2.64
CA ASP A 27 -15.41 11.76 -3.26
C ASP A 27 -15.68 13.27 -3.20
N SER A 28 -15.34 13.92 -2.10
CA SER A 28 -15.42 15.38 -1.94
C SER A 28 -14.50 16.11 -2.91
N TYR A 29 -13.25 15.62 -3.06
CA TYR A 29 -12.29 16.15 -4.01
C TYR A 29 -12.77 16.00 -5.47
N VAL A 30 -13.25 14.80 -5.84
CA VAL A 30 -13.83 14.53 -7.17
C VAL A 30 -15.00 15.46 -7.45
N SER A 31 -15.91 15.66 -6.48
CA SER A 31 -17.04 16.58 -6.61
C SER A 31 -16.60 18.02 -6.86
N LYS A 32 -15.56 18.48 -6.13
CA LYS A 32 -14.97 19.82 -6.28
C LYS A 32 -14.33 20.03 -7.65
N LYS A 33 -13.56 19.05 -8.13
CA LYS A 33 -12.81 19.16 -9.40
C LYS A 33 -13.65 18.85 -10.64
N LEU A 34 -14.67 18.02 -10.49
CA LEU A 34 -15.57 17.60 -11.56
C LEU A 34 -17.04 17.94 -11.20
N PRO A 35 -17.43 19.24 -11.14
CA PRO A 35 -18.72 19.67 -10.62
C PRO A 35 -19.92 19.19 -11.47
N LYS A 36 -19.68 18.69 -12.69
CA LYS A 36 -20.71 18.07 -13.54
C LYS A 36 -20.91 16.58 -13.24
N ALA A 37 -20.07 15.98 -12.40
CA ALA A 37 -20.18 14.58 -12.02
C ALA A 37 -21.38 14.39 -11.08
N LYS A 38 -22.36 13.60 -11.49
CA LYS A 38 -23.56 13.33 -10.69
C LYS A 38 -23.30 12.39 -9.52
N ASP A 39 -22.26 11.56 -9.62
CA ASP A 39 -21.94 10.52 -8.64
C ASP A 39 -20.41 10.41 -8.50
N PRO A 40 -19.79 11.16 -7.56
CA PRO A 40 -18.35 11.14 -7.34
C PRO A 40 -17.81 9.75 -6.96
N SER A 41 -18.56 8.97 -6.18
CA SER A 41 -18.13 7.64 -5.74
C SER A 41 -18.04 6.65 -6.91
N LYS A 42 -18.97 6.76 -7.87
CA LYS A 42 -18.87 6.01 -9.13
C LYS A 42 -17.66 6.38 -9.95
N ILE A 43 -17.34 7.68 -10.02
CA ILE A 43 -16.13 8.15 -10.72
C ILE A 43 -14.89 7.63 -10.04
N ARG A 44 -14.79 7.74 -8.71
CA ARG A 44 -13.70 7.16 -7.91
C ARG A 44 -13.50 5.68 -8.24
N THR A 45 -14.56 4.89 -8.15
CA THR A 45 -14.53 3.45 -8.43
C THR A 45 -14.11 3.15 -9.88
N MET A 46 -14.66 3.88 -10.86
CA MET A 46 -14.29 3.73 -12.27
C MET A 46 -12.81 4.05 -12.52
N LEU A 47 -12.31 5.13 -11.95
CA LEU A 47 -10.91 5.52 -12.09
C LEU A 47 -9.97 4.52 -11.43
N PHE A 48 -10.31 4.07 -10.22
CA PHE A 48 -9.55 3.02 -9.54
C PHE A 48 -9.50 1.73 -10.37
N ASN A 49 -10.63 1.24 -10.83
CA ASN A 49 -10.70 0.00 -11.63
C ASN A 49 -9.93 0.11 -12.96
N ARG A 50 -9.97 1.29 -13.61
CA ARG A 50 -9.32 1.48 -14.91
C ARG A 50 -7.83 1.76 -14.83
N TYR A 51 -7.39 2.49 -13.81
CA TYR A 51 -6.03 3.02 -13.71
C TYR A 51 -5.25 2.46 -12.51
N GLY A 52 -5.87 1.63 -11.68
CA GLY A 52 -5.26 1.07 -10.47
C GLY A 52 -5.17 2.03 -9.29
N HIS A 53 -5.33 3.35 -9.52
CA HIS A 53 -5.33 4.38 -8.48
C HIS A 53 -6.15 5.60 -8.91
N THR A 54 -6.95 6.17 -7.98
CA THR A 54 -7.87 7.28 -8.32
C THR A 54 -7.10 8.55 -8.72
N ALA A 55 -6.04 8.94 -8.00
CA ALA A 55 -5.23 10.11 -8.35
C ALA A 55 -4.63 9.99 -9.75
N ARG A 56 -4.07 8.80 -10.08
CA ARG A 56 -3.56 8.50 -11.42
C ARG A 56 -4.64 8.66 -12.48
N GLY A 57 -5.83 8.10 -12.23
CA GLY A 57 -6.97 8.24 -13.14
C GLY A 57 -7.39 9.69 -13.35
N LEU A 58 -7.40 10.50 -12.29
CA LEU A 58 -7.69 11.94 -12.36
C LEU A 58 -6.64 12.69 -13.19
N THR A 59 -5.36 12.35 -13.01
CA THR A 59 -4.28 12.96 -13.80
C THR A 59 -4.39 12.59 -15.28
N GLN A 60 -4.53 11.30 -15.58
CA GLN A 60 -4.55 10.83 -16.98
C GLN A 60 -5.83 11.20 -17.75
N ALA A 61 -6.99 11.17 -17.10
CA ALA A 61 -8.25 11.43 -17.75
C ALA A 61 -8.65 12.91 -17.76
N PHE A 62 -8.19 13.70 -16.77
CA PHE A 62 -8.65 15.07 -16.56
C PHE A 62 -7.53 16.10 -16.37
N GLY A 63 -6.24 15.68 -16.39
CA GLY A 63 -5.10 16.58 -16.20
C GLY A 63 -4.97 17.15 -14.77
N ILE A 64 -5.61 16.52 -13.78
CA ILE A 64 -5.60 16.99 -12.39
C ILE A 64 -4.26 16.59 -11.73
N ASN A 65 -3.62 17.54 -11.05
CA ASN A 65 -2.33 17.35 -10.40
C ASN A 65 -2.47 16.39 -9.18
N THR A 66 -1.57 15.42 -9.09
CA THR A 66 -1.53 14.43 -7.99
C THR A 66 -1.20 15.09 -6.64
N ASP A 67 -0.35 16.12 -6.60
CA ASP A 67 0.01 16.79 -5.34
C ASP A 67 -1.19 17.54 -4.75
N ASP A 68 -1.99 18.18 -5.61
CA ASP A 68 -3.24 18.82 -5.19
C ASP A 68 -4.25 17.79 -4.65
N PHE A 69 -4.35 16.62 -5.30
CA PHE A 69 -5.15 15.50 -4.78
C PHE A 69 -4.64 15.04 -3.41
N ASN A 70 -3.35 14.80 -3.28
CA ASN A 70 -2.75 14.28 -2.04
C ASN A 70 -2.97 15.24 -0.88
N SER A 71 -2.77 16.56 -1.08
CA SER A 71 -2.93 17.56 -0.03
C SER A 71 -4.37 17.67 0.51
N GLU A 72 -5.37 17.45 -0.34
CA GLU A 72 -6.78 17.53 0.05
C GLU A 72 -7.29 16.21 0.64
N VAL A 73 -6.85 15.06 0.10
CA VAL A 73 -7.31 13.75 0.54
C VAL A 73 -6.65 13.34 1.85
N TYR A 74 -5.32 13.47 1.94
CA TYR A 74 -4.55 13.11 3.15
C TYR A 74 -4.43 14.31 4.11
N ASN A 75 -5.55 14.95 4.37
CA ASN A 75 -5.62 16.15 5.19
C ASN A 75 -5.38 15.91 6.69
N THR A 76 -5.25 16.98 7.47
CA THR A 76 -4.96 16.93 8.91
C THR A 76 -5.94 16.05 9.69
N SER A 77 -7.23 16.03 9.32
CA SER A 77 -8.24 15.22 9.99
C SER A 77 -8.02 13.74 9.77
N LEU A 78 -7.72 13.32 8.53
CA LEU A 78 -7.39 11.93 8.22
C LEU A 78 -6.06 11.51 8.87
N MET A 79 -5.03 12.38 8.87
CA MET A 79 -3.77 12.15 9.57
C MET A 79 -3.95 11.99 11.08
N SER A 80 -4.88 12.72 11.68
CA SER A 80 -5.21 12.54 13.11
C SER A 80 -5.82 11.17 13.41
N HIS A 81 -6.68 10.66 12.52
CA HIS A 81 -7.23 9.29 12.63
C HIS A 81 -6.13 8.23 12.47
N LEU A 82 -5.22 8.42 11.51
CA LEU A 82 -4.06 7.53 11.34
C LEU A 82 -3.23 7.48 12.62
N ASN A 83 -2.89 8.63 13.20
CA ASN A 83 -2.11 8.68 14.43
C ASN A 83 -2.82 7.94 15.58
N GLY A 84 -4.14 8.11 15.73
CA GLY A 84 -4.91 7.32 16.69
C GLY A 84 -4.84 5.81 16.46
N TYR A 85 -4.83 5.39 15.22
CA TYR A 85 -4.76 3.97 14.84
C TYR A 85 -3.37 3.36 15.09
N ILE A 86 -2.29 4.02 14.66
CA ILE A 86 -0.92 3.47 14.80
C ILE A 86 -0.47 3.35 16.26
N TYR A 87 -1.06 4.13 17.19
CA TYR A 87 -0.85 3.96 18.63
C TYR A 87 -1.84 2.98 19.27
N GLY A 88 -2.78 2.43 18.49
CA GLY A 88 -3.76 1.45 18.94
C GLY A 88 -3.20 0.03 19.04
N LYS A 89 -3.83 -0.81 19.88
CA LYS A 89 -3.37 -2.20 20.11
C LYS A 89 -3.33 -3.06 18.83
N GLY A 90 -4.28 -2.86 17.91
CA GLY A 90 -4.35 -3.65 16.67
C GLY A 90 -3.12 -3.47 15.80
N PHE A 91 -2.76 -2.22 15.51
CA PHE A 91 -1.57 -1.91 14.73
C PHE A 91 -0.28 -2.31 15.45
N LYS A 92 -0.24 -2.14 16.79
CA LYS A 92 0.95 -2.49 17.58
C LYS A 92 1.36 -3.96 17.39
N ASN A 93 0.41 -4.90 17.38
CA ASN A 93 0.72 -6.31 17.18
C ASN A 93 1.35 -6.55 15.79
N ASP A 94 0.79 -5.98 14.73
CA ASP A 94 1.34 -6.07 13.39
C ASP A 94 2.75 -5.42 13.30
N ALA A 95 2.94 -4.28 13.96
CA ALA A 95 4.21 -3.59 14.03
C ALA A 95 5.27 -4.43 14.77
N ASP A 96 4.91 -5.02 15.91
CA ASP A 96 5.80 -5.89 16.69
C ASP A 96 6.21 -7.15 15.88
N ASP A 97 5.30 -7.74 15.11
CA ASP A 97 5.59 -8.86 14.24
C ASP A 97 6.58 -8.48 13.13
N ILE A 98 6.39 -7.34 12.47
CA ILE A 98 7.31 -6.83 11.43
C ILE A 98 8.66 -6.43 12.05
N HIS A 99 8.65 -5.77 13.20
CA HIS A 99 9.88 -5.44 13.94
C HIS A 99 10.71 -6.70 14.24
N ASN A 100 10.06 -7.80 14.65
CA ASN A 100 10.73 -9.08 14.88
C ASN A 100 11.35 -9.65 13.59
N LEU A 101 10.69 -9.55 12.43
CA LEU A 101 11.27 -9.95 11.14
C LEU A 101 12.55 -9.17 10.84
N ILE A 102 12.57 -7.86 11.14
CA ILE A 102 13.75 -7.02 10.94
C ILE A 102 14.88 -7.41 11.92
N GLN A 103 14.57 -7.50 13.21
CA GLN A 103 15.56 -7.66 14.28
C GLN A 103 16.15 -9.07 14.35
N ARG A 104 15.30 -10.10 14.24
CA ARG A 104 15.69 -11.50 14.47
C ARG A 104 16.00 -12.23 13.18
N ASP A 105 15.24 -11.97 12.12
CA ASP A 105 15.29 -12.75 10.90
C ASP A 105 16.03 -12.06 9.77
N GLY A 106 16.48 -10.81 10.00
CA GLY A 106 17.33 -10.03 9.09
C GLY A 106 16.65 -9.61 7.79
N TRP A 107 15.31 -9.44 7.81
CA TRP A 107 14.57 -8.92 6.68
C TRP A 107 14.81 -7.41 6.48
N ASN A 108 15.02 -7.02 5.24
CA ASN A 108 14.97 -5.61 4.83
C ASN A 108 13.53 -5.31 4.40
N VAL A 109 12.82 -4.54 5.22
CA VAL A 109 11.42 -4.21 5.01
C VAL A 109 11.29 -2.84 4.35
N THR A 110 10.46 -2.78 3.31
CA THR A 110 10.13 -1.54 2.59
C THR A 110 8.62 -1.39 2.51
N LEU A 111 8.08 -0.24 2.92
CA LEU A 111 6.67 0.09 2.70
C LEU A 111 6.49 0.63 1.29
N PHE A 112 5.89 -0.19 0.42
CA PHE A 112 5.71 0.09 -0.99
C PHE A 112 4.25 0.42 -1.31
N SER A 113 3.87 1.68 -1.07
CA SER A 113 2.51 2.19 -1.20
C SER A 113 2.40 3.27 -2.28
N ASN A 114 1.20 3.42 -2.86
CA ASN A 114 0.84 4.53 -3.73
C ASN A 114 0.44 5.81 -2.97
N ALA A 115 0.26 5.71 -1.65
CA ALA A 115 -0.03 6.86 -0.80
C ALA A 115 1.17 7.82 -0.69
N PRO A 116 0.98 9.11 -0.40
CA PRO A 116 2.07 10.07 -0.27
C PRO A 116 3.01 9.72 0.90
N VAL A 117 4.25 10.22 0.84
CA VAL A 117 5.28 9.92 1.84
C VAL A 117 4.87 10.36 3.24
N GLU A 118 4.14 11.45 3.35
CA GLU A 118 3.61 12.00 4.61
C GLU A 118 2.65 11.02 5.30
N TRP A 119 1.91 10.20 4.52
CA TRP A 119 1.04 9.14 5.04
C TRP A 119 1.85 7.93 5.50
N VAL A 120 2.86 7.53 4.74
CA VAL A 120 3.63 6.29 4.96
C VAL A 120 4.68 6.46 6.07
N THR A 121 5.28 7.64 6.21
CA THR A 121 6.37 7.89 7.17
C THR A 121 6.00 7.59 8.63
N PRO A 122 4.88 8.08 9.19
CA PRO A 122 4.53 7.77 10.58
C PRO A 122 4.30 6.28 10.81
N ILE A 123 3.81 5.54 9.80
CA ILE A 123 3.61 4.10 9.87
C ILE A 123 4.96 3.37 9.92
N ALA A 124 5.89 3.74 9.05
CA ALA A 124 7.23 3.17 9.03
C ALA A 124 7.95 3.38 10.37
N LEU A 125 7.94 4.61 10.91
CA LEU A 125 8.56 4.95 12.19
C LEU A 125 7.91 4.24 13.38
N ALA A 126 6.62 3.96 13.32
CA ALA A 126 5.91 3.22 14.37
C ALA A 126 6.25 1.72 14.36
N ILE A 127 6.81 1.19 13.27
CA ILE A 127 7.29 -0.20 13.16
C ILE A 127 8.76 -0.29 13.59
N ASP A 128 9.65 0.40 12.87
CA ASP A 128 11.10 0.41 13.12
C ASP A 128 11.74 1.52 12.26
N ASP A 129 12.77 2.21 12.77
CA ASP A 129 13.48 3.28 12.07
C ASP A 129 14.26 2.80 10.82
N ARG A 130 14.47 1.49 10.69
CA ARG A 130 15.11 0.84 9.54
C ARG A 130 14.13 0.47 8.42
N VAL A 131 12.83 0.68 8.61
CA VAL A 131 11.84 0.47 7.55
C VAL A 131 12.05 1.48 6.44
N ASN A 132 12.24 0.97 5.22
CA ASN A 132 12.49 1.81 4.07
C ASN A 132 11.18 2.31 3.44
N ILE A 133 11.26 3.49 2.82
CA ILE A 133 10.21 4.05 1.97
C ILE A 133 10.87 4.42 0.64
N PRO A 134 10.37 3.94 -0.53
CA PRO A 134 10.94 4.29 -1.81
C PRO A 134 10.91 5.80 -2.05
N GLN A 135 12.02 6.35 -2.52
CA GLN A 135 12.15 7.79 -2.81
C GLN A 135 11.57 8.13 -4.18
N ASP A 136 11.74 7.22 -5.17
CA ASP A 136 11.17 7.41 -6.50
C ASP A 136 9.70 6.99 -6.50
N ARG A 137 8.84 7.97 -6.79
CA ARG A 137 7.39 7.84 -6.88
C ARG A 137 6.84 8.36 -8.21
N LEU A 138 7.70 8.39 -9.22
CA LEU A 138 7.31 8.80 -10.56
C LEU A 138 6.23 7.88 -11.15
N PHE A 139 6.30 6.59 -10.80
CA PHE A 139 5.34 5.57 -11.20
C PHE A 139 4.60 5.01 -9.99
N LEU A 140 3.30 4.77 -10.16
CA LEU A 140 2.43 4.14 -9.15
C LEU A 140 2.12 2.70 -9.53
N LYS A 141 1.96 1.82 -8.54
CA LYS A 141 1.42 0.48 -8.77
C LYS A 141 0.04 0.58 -9.48
N PRO A 142 -0.27 -0.24 -10.47
CA PRO A 142 0.46 -1.38 -11.03
C PRO A 142 1.37 -1.06 -12.23
N GLU A 143 1.85 0.16 -12.43
CA GLU A 143 2.75 0.47 -13.53
C GLU A 143 4.08 -0.28 -13.39
N SER A 144 4.60 -0.84 -14.49
CA SER A 144 5.87 -1.58 -14.49
C SER A 144 7.04 -0.74 -13.98
N GLY A 145 7.02 0.58 -14.24
CA GLY A 145 8.03 1.53 -13.73
C GLY A 145 8.11 1.57 -12.21
N ALA A 146 6.98 1.34 -11.50
CA ALA A 146 6.98 1.30 -10.04
C ALA A 146 7.82 0.14 -9.48
N TYR A 147 7.89 -0.97 -10.19
CA TYR A 147 8.68 -2.15 -9.78
C TYR A 147 10.12 -2.09 -10.29
N ALA A 148 10.36 -1.36 -11.39
CA ALA A 148 11.69 -1.23 -11.99
C ALA A 148 12.71 -0.48 -11.09
N GLN A 149 12.25 0.26 -10.10
CA GLN A 149 13.13 0.92 -9.12
C GLN A 149 13.87 -0.07 -8.19
N PHE A 150 13.40 -1.33 -8.13
CA PHE A 150 14.01 -2.37 -7.30
C PHE A 150 15.03 -3.18 -8.09
N PRO A 151 16.32 -3.23 -7.66
CA PRO A 151 17.38 -3.90 -8.41
C PRO A 151 17.13 -5.39 -8.66
N ASN A 152 17.23 -5.85 -9.91
CA ASN A 152 17.00 -7.26 -10.32
C ASN A 152 17.95 -8.29 -9.69
N LYS A 153 19.03 -7.84 -9.04
CA LYS A 153 19.98 -8.72 -8.35
C LYS A 153 19.49 -9.28 -7.01
N HIS A 154 18.38 -8.78 -6.51
CA HIS A 154 17.80 -9.21 -5.23
C HIS A 154 16.53 -10.03 -5.46
N LYS A 155 16.21 -10.89 -4.50
CA LYS A 155 14.92 -11.58 -4.42
C LYS A 155 13.98 -10.76 -3.52
N TYR A 156 12.72 -10.62 -3.93
CA TYR A 156 11.70 -9.86 -3.23
C TYR A 156 10.50 -10.74 -2.87
N VAL A 157 9.99 -10.57 -1.67
CA VAL A 157 8.63 -10.99 -1.33
C VAL A 157 7.77 -9.72 -1.34
N PHE A 158 6.73 -9.71 -2.13
CA PHE A 158 5.82 -8.58 -2.25
C PHE A 158 4.41 -8.95 -1.78
N VAL A 159 3.84 -8.14 -0.90
CA VAL A 159 2.53 -8.36 -0.28
C VAL A 159 1.63 -7.15 -0.56
N ASP A 160 0.48 -7.40 -1.16
CA ASP A 160 -0.49 -6.35 -1.53
C ASP A 160 -1.91 -6.94 -1.47
N ASP A 161 -2.91 -6.15 -1.11
CA ASP A 161 -4.31 -6.60 -1.10
C ASP A 161 -4.96 -6.53 -2.49
N THR A 162 -4.43 -5.67 -3.35
CA THR A 162 -4.96 -5.41 -4.69
C THR A 162 -4.33 -6.33 -5.73
N LEU A 163 -5.14 -7.23 -6.32
CA LEU A 163 -4.67 -8.22 -7.29
C LEU A 163 -3.91 -7.60 -8.46
N ASN A 164 -4.36 -6.46 -9.01
CA ASN A 164 -3.69 -5.80 -10.13
C ASN A 164 -2.26 -5.37 -9.79
N ASN A 165 -1.97 -5.03 -8.54
CA ASN A 165 -0.63 -4.68 -8.10
C ASN A 165 0.29 -5.90 -8.03
N ILE A 166 -0.28 -7.10 -7.82
CA ILE A 166 0.45 -8.38 -7.73
C ILE A 166 0.77 -8.95 -9.11
N LEU A 167 -0.12 -8.78 -10.08
CA LEU A 167 -0.01 -9.40 -11.41
C LEU A 167 1.26 -8.98 -12.15
N VAL A 168 1.63 -7.71 -12.11
CA VAL A 168 2.81 -7.22 -12.85
C VAL A 168 4.12 -7.80 -12.29
N PRO A 169 4.42 -7.69 -10.99
CA PRO A 169 5.67 -8.23 -10.44
C PRO A 169 5.71 -9.75 -10.41
N SER A 170 4.55 -10.46 -10.43
CA SER A 170 4.53 -11.93 -10.49
C SER A 170 5.13 -12.50 -11.78
N LEU A 171 5.29 -11.70 -12.82
CA LEU A 171 5.96 -12.07 -14.06
C LEU A 171 7.49 -11.87 -13.98
N LEU A 172 7.99 -11.27 -12.92
CA LEU A 172 9.41 -11.02 -12.72
C LEU A 172 10.06 -12.21 -11.98
N PRO A 173 11.18 -12.76 -12.46
CA PRO A 173 11.75 -14.02 -11.94
C PRO A 173 12.22 -13.94 -10.48
N ASN A 174 12.46 -12.72 -9.98
CA ASN A 174 13.00 -12.50 -8.63
C ASN A 174 11.91 -12.09 -7.61
N TRP A 175 10.64 -12.15 -7.99
CA TRP A 175 9.53 -11.71 -7.15
C TRP A 175 8.64 -12.89 -6.75
N SER A 176 8.45 -13.03 -5.46
CA SER A 176 7.43 -13.90 -4.87
C SER A 176 6.29 -13.04 -4.38
N CYS A 177 5.12 -13.17 -5.00
CA CYS A 177 3.98 -12.31 -4.71
C CYS A 177 2.94 -13.03 -3.85
N ILE A 178 2.47 -12.36 -2.81
CA ILE A 178 1.51 -12.84 -1.84
C ILE A 178 0.31 -11.89 -1.83
N GLN A 179 -0.89 -12.44 -1.98
CA GLN A 179 -2.11 -11.66 -1.82
C GLN A 179 -2.46 -11.54 -0.34
N PHE A 180 -2.78 -10.33 0.12
CA PHE A 180 -3.31 -10.10 1.45
C PHE A 180 -4.83 -9.97 1.38
N ALA A 181 -5.57 -11.05 1.68
CA ALA A 181 -7.03 -11.05 1.54
C ALA A 181 -7.70 -12.14 2.38
N ASP A 182 -8.87 -11.86 2.92
CA ASP A 182 -9.71 -12.85 3.61
C ASP A 182 -10.14 -13.99 2.69
N LYS A 183 -10.42 -13.65 1.42
CA LYS A 183 -10.79 -14.59 0.37
C LYS A 183 -9.85 -14.39 -0.82
N PRO A 184 -8.97 -15.36 -1.10
CA PRO A 184 -8.03 -15.24 -2.20
C PRO A 184 -8.77 -15.17 -3.55
N THR A 185 -8.25 -14.33 -4.43
CA THR A 185 -8.70 -14.25 -5.82
C THR A 185 -7.53 -14.69 -6.71
N GLY A 186 -7.67 -15.81 -7.39
CA GLY A 186 -6.61 -16.37 -8.23
C GLY A 186 -5.76 -17.43 -7.53
N SER A 187 -4.58 -17.72 -8.10
CA SER A 187 -3.67 -18.79 -7.69
C SER A 187 -2.46 -18.32 -6.90
N PHE A 188 -2.49 -17.10 -6.37
CA PHE A 188 -1.39 -16.58 -5.56
C PHE A 188 -1.40 -17.18 -4.15
N LEU A 189 -0.21 -17.24 -3.53
CA LEU A 189 -0.12 -17.43 -2.09
C LEU A 189 -0.93 -16.34 -1.40
N ASN A 190 -1.64 -16.70 -0.33
CA ASN A 190 -2.52 -15.77 0.37
C ASN A 190 -2.28 -15.79 1.87
N VAL A 191 -2.35 -14.62 2.48
CA VAL A 191 -2.35 -14.42 3.93
C VAL A 191 -3.47 -13.45 4.32
N ARG A 192 -3.99 -13.58 5.55
CA ARG A 192 -5.07 -12.75 6.08
C ARG A 192 -4.64 -11.84 7.23
N SER A 193 -3.41 -12.04 7.71
CA SER A 193 -2.83 -11.25 8.80
C SER A 193 -1.31 -11.17 8.65
N ILE A 194 -0.72 -10.18 9.31
CA ILE A 194 0.75 -10.04 9.40
C ILE A 194 1.35 -11.24 10.13
N TRP A 195 0.67 -11.77 11.14
CA TRP A 195 1.10 -13.00 11.84
C TRP A 195 1.19 -14.20 10.88
N GLU A 196 0.16 -14.45 10.03
CA GLU A 196 0.24 -15.51 9.00
C GLU A 196 1.38 -15.28 8.03
N LEU A 197 1.63 -14.01 7.64
CA LEU A 197 2.75 -13.64 6.79
C LEU A 197 4.09 -14.00 7.46
N THR A 198 4.29 -13.66 8.72
CA THR A 198 5.54 -13.95 9.43
C THR A 198 5.79 -15.46 9.55
N LEU A 199 4.76 -16.25 9.81
CA LEU A 199 4.86 -17.72 9.81
C LEU A 199 5.28 -18.25 8.43
N MET A 200 4.67 -17.76 7.35
CA MET A 200 5.01 -18.15 5.97
C MET A 200 6.46 -17.77 5.61
N LEU A 201 6.89 -16.55 5.96
CA LEU A 201 8.25 -16.08 5.71
C LEU A 201 9.31 -16.90 6.45
N ASN A 202 9.01 -17.37 7.64
CA ASN A 202 9.90 -18.23 8.41
C ASN A 202 10.09 -19.61 7.77
N THR A 203 9.08 -20.15 7.08
CA THR A 203 9.21 -21.41 6.33
C THR A 203 10.01 -21.24 5.04
N ILE A 204 9.86 -20.14 4.32
CA ILE A 204 10.59 -19.84 3.07
C ILE A 204 12.08 -19.53 3.33
N SER A 205 12.43 -19.07 4.51
CA SER A 205 13.80 -18.64 4.82
C SER A 205 14.78 -19.75 5.16
N HIS A 206 14.36 -21.00 5.14
CA HIS A 206 15.20 -22.17 5.40
C HIS A 206 15.69 -22.89 4.12
N ASP A 207 15.25 -22.41 2.93
CA ASP A 207 15.72 -22.87 1.60
C ASP A 207 16.64 -21.81 0.95
#